data_d7f8a1b0d3a61f0528056586b800ab31
#
_entry.id   d7f8a1b0d3a61f0528056586b800ab31
#
_cell.length_a   1.000
_cell.length_b   1.000
_cell.length_c   1.000
_cell.angle_alpha   90.00
_cell.angle_beta   90.00
_cell.angle_gamma   90.00
#
_symmetry.space_group_name_H-M   'P 1'
#
loop_
_entity.id
_entity.type
_entity.pdbx_description
1 polymer ?
#
loop_
_entity_poly.entity_id
_entity_poly.type
_entity_poly.pdbx_seq_one_letter_code
_entity_poly.pdbx_strand_id
1 'polypeptide(L)'
;MTEYTVYMKPISSITDAISAITADNVKSSDAETISSVERQILDIAEAFDDGESTDDEWNKLTEAAAKCKDLNKRIADVADEISRLTDAVNGYDIDKVTSADKADVEKLISDIDTLLDGDNLTESERAALEALKGTARALLDRIAAAKDAAEADEIKAVDGITKDNVKLEDKEALETAEKALEGALRDFDGNYTDKEQEDLETRLETVKAALAAIGNAEKAAEEIGKLPSADDAKLSDKSELDRVKKLLEGLTENEKAMLGKDALGKVDALAEKIKKLAEEANSPKTGDTSNMALWIALLFISGGIVTGTTVVSKKKKRSVK
;
A
#
# COMPACT_ATOMS: atom_id res chain seq x y z
N MET A 1 -55.20 -51.36 -35.28
CA MET A 1 -53.72 -51.38 -35.49
C MET A 1 -53.16 -50.08 -36.10
N THR A 2 -53.96 -49.15 -36.49
CA THR A 2 -53.51 -47.91 -37.18
C THR A 2 -53.28 -46.72 -36.22
N GLU A 3 -53.91 -46.67 -35.10
CA GLU A 3 -53.72 -45.53 -34.14
C GLU A 3 -52.47 -45.69 -33.30
N TYR A 4 -52.11 -46.90 -32.88
CA TYR A 4 -50.90 -47.19 -32.10
C TYR A 4 -49.59 -46.71 -32.76
N THR A 5 -49.54 -46.80 -34.08
CA THR A 5 -48.36 -46.41 -34.87
C THR A 5 -48.14 -44.91 -34.98
N VAL A 6 -49.18 -44.10 -34.71
CA VAL A 6 -49.11 -42.62 -34.80
C VAL A 6 -48.38 -42.00 -33.60
N TYR A 7 -48.44 -42.63 -32.41
CA TYR A 7 -47.82 -42.14 -31.19
C TYR A 7 -46.43 -42.69 -30.91
N MET A 8 -46.08 -43.90 -31.42
CA MET A 8 -44.75 -44.52 -31.24
C MET A 8 -43.61 -43.72 -31.87
N LYS A 9 -43.86 -43.08 -33.00
CA LYS A 9 -42.89 -42.30 -33.72
C LYS A 9 -42.54 -40.99 -33.03
N PRO A 10 -43.49 -40.29 -32.40
CA PRO A 10 -43.22 -39.13 -31.59
C PRO A 10 -42.34 -39.41 -30.35
N ILE A 11 -42.61 -40.48 -29.60
CA ILE A 11 -41.87 -40.81 -28.36
C ILE A 11 -40.41 -41.14 -28.64
N SER A 12 -40.11 -41.94 -29.68
CA SER A 12 -38.72 -42.23 -30.06
C SER A 12 -38.00 -40.97 -30.53
N SER A 13 -38.70 -40.10 -31.26
CA SER A 13 -38.12 -38.83 -31.74
C SER A 13 -37.76 -37.87 -30.56
N ILE A 14 -38.59 -37.85 -29.52
CA ILE A 14 -38.35 -37.05 -28.29
C ILE A 14 -37.17 -37.59 -27.53
N THR A 15 -37.12 -38.89 -27.28
CA THR A 15 -35.99 -39.54 -26.58
C THR A 15 -34.68 -39.40 -27.34
N ASP A 16 -34.71 -39.51 -28.67
CA ASP A 16 -33.55 -39.29 -29.52
C ASP A 16 -33.04 -37.82 -29.49
N ALA A 17 -33.95 -36.87 -29.47
CA ALA A 17 -33.58 -35.45 -29.45
C ALA A 17 -32.77 -35.03 -28.24
N ILE A 18 -33.00 -35.64 -27.06
CA ILE A 18 -32.24 -35.33 -25.82
C ILE A 18 -31.23 -36.39 -25.45
N SER A 19 -31.13 -37.50 -26.22
CA SER A 19 -30.28 -38.65 -25.88
C SER A 19 -28.80 -38.26 -25.78
N ALA A 20 -28.33 -37.39 -26.68
CA ALA A 20 -26.95 -36.94 -26.79
C ALA A 20 -26.61 -35.82 -25.78
N ILE A 21 -27.63 -35.11 -25.23
CA ILE A 21 -27.43 -34.07 -24.20
C ILE A 21 -27.36 -34.79 -22.85
N THR A 22 -26.28 -34.56 -22.13
CA THR A 22 -26.03 -35.16 -20.81
C THR A 22 -25.79 -34.05 -19.79
N ALA A 23 -25.82 -34.38 -18.51
CA ALA A 23 -25.49 -33.47 -17.43
C ALA A 23 -24.08 -32.85 -17.54
N ASP A 24 -23.15 -33.55 -18.21
CA ASP A 24 -21.76 -33.13 -18.34
C ASP A 24 -21.51 -32.25 -19.58
N ASN A 25 -22.41 -32.25 -20.57
CA ASN A 25 -22.21 -31.49 -21.82
C ASN A 25 -23.34 -30.51 -22.16
N VAL A 26 -24.40 -30.44 -21.35
CA VAL A 26 -25.51 -29.49 -21.57
C VAL A 26 -25.05 -28.03 -21.50
N LYS A 27 -25.47 -27.22 -22.46
CA LYS A 27 -25.12 -25.79 -22.59
C LYS A 27 -26.38 -24.92 -22.61
N SER A 28 -26.25 -23.64 -22.35
CA SER A 28 -27.35 -22.69 -22.46
C SER A 28 -27.96 -22.67 -23.86
N SER A 29 -27.20 -22.97 -24.92
CA SER A 29 -27.67 -23.13 -26.28
C SER A 29 -28.65 -24.31 -26.48
N ASP A 30 -28.69 -25.28 -25.59
CA ASP A 30 -29.58 -26.44 -25.65
C ASP A 30 -30.96 -26.15 -25.03
N ALA A 31 -31.13 -25.01 -24.36
CA ALA A 31 -32.35 -24.66 -23.63
C ALA A 31 -33.61 -24.70 -24.52
N GLU A 32 -33.51 -24.22 -25.77
CA GLU A 32 -34.63 -24.23 -26.72
C GLU A 32 -35.02 -25.65 -27.10
N THR A 33 -34.04 -26.51 -27.36
CA THR A 33 -34.26 -27.94 -27.65
C THR A 33 -34.93 -28.64 -26.49
N ILE A 34 -34.43 -28.42 -25.25
CA ILE A 34 -34.98 -29.05 -24.04
C ILE A 34 -36.41 -28.54 -23.81
N SER A 35 -36.70 -27.25 -23.93
CA SER A 35 -38.04 -26.67 -23.78
C SER A 35 -39.01 -27.18 -24.86
N SER A 36 -38.52 -27.42 -26.09
CA SER A 36 -39.32 -28.02 -27.15
C SER A 36 -39.70 -29.49 -26.83
N VAL A 37 -38.74 -30.24 -26.29
CA VAL A 37 -38.98 -31.62 -25.86
C VAL A 37 -39.97 -31.64 -24.67
N GLU A 38 -39.80 -30.79 -23.66
CA GLU A 38 -40.74 -30.71 -22.54
C GLU A 38 -42.18 -30.41 -23.01
N ARG A 39 -42.38 -29.52 -23.96
CA ARG A 39 -43.70 -29.22 -24.52
C ARG A 39 -44.27 -30.44 -25.23
N GLN A 40 -43.49 -31.11 -26.05
CA GLN A 40 -43.90 -32.32 -26.73
C GLN A 40 -44.29 -33.45 -25.75
N ILE A 41 -43.55 -33.58 -24.64
CA ILE A 41 -43.89 -34.54 -23.58
C ILE A 41 -45.24 -34.21 -22.97
N LEU A 42 -45.54 -32.93 -22.69
CA LEU A 42 -46.84 -32.49 -22.15
C LEU A 42 -47.97 -32.78 -23.11
N ASP A 43 -47.79 -32.43 -24.41
CA ASP A 43 -48.82 -32.66 -25.49
C ASP A 43 -49.15 -34.16 -25.59
N ILE A 44 -48.15 -35.03 -25.50
CA ILE A 44 -48.35 -36.49 -25.56
C ILE A 44 -48.98 -36.99 -24.27
N ALA A 45 -48.58 -36.50 -23.09
CA ALA A 45 -49.16 -36.90 -21.82
C ALA A 45 -50.63 -36.58 -21.75
N GLU A 46 -51.06 -35.40 -22.25
CA GLU A 46 -52.46 -35.05 -22.36
C GLU A 46 -53.23 -36.01 -23.28
N ALA A 47 -52.63 -36.41 -24.41
CA ALA A 47 -53.24 -37.35 -25.33
C ALA A 47 -53.38 -38.77 -24.80
N PHE A 48 -52.52 -39.17 -23.83
CA PHE A 48 -52.54 -40.50 -23.18
C PHE A 48 -53.45 -40.58 -21.93
N ASP A 49 -54.03 -39.51 -21.49
CA ASP A 49 -54.90 -39.47 -20.29
C ASP A 49 -56.18 -40.35 -20.45
N ASP A 50 -56.49 -40.75 -21.66
CA ASP A 50 -57.59 -41.65 -22.05
C ASP A 50 -57.27 -43.15 -21.87
N GLY A 51 -56.12 -43.57 -21.33
CA GLY A 51 -55.82 -44.93 -20.90
C GLY A 51 -55.31 -45.88 -21.97
N GLU A 52 -54.78 -45.37 -23.11
CA GLU A 52 -54.28 -46.18 -24.27
C GLU A 52 -52.74 -46.36 -24.28
N SER A 53 -51.98 -45.88 -23.29
CA SER A 53 -50.52 -46.06 -23.25
C SER A 53 -50.08 -47.35 -22.58
N THR A 54 -48.99 -47.95 -23.04
CA THR A 54 -48.33 -49.02 -22.30
C THR A 54 -47.49 -48.46 -21.14
N ASP A 55 -47.32 -49.24 -20.07
CA ASP A 55 -46.46 -48.87 -18.94
C ASP A 55 -45.02 -48.51 -19.40
N ASP A 56 -44.51 -49.15 -20.46
CA ASP A 56 -43.17 -48.90 -21.01
C ASP A 56 -43.05 -47.54 -21.69
N GLU A 57 -44.09 -47.09 -22.40
CA GLU A 57 -44.14 -45.78 -23.08
C GLU A 57 -44.29 -44.66 -22.07
N TRP A 58 -45.14 -44.85 -21.05
CA TRP A 58 -45.29 -43.89 -19.96
C TRP A 58 -43.99 -43.70 -19.16
N ASN A 59 -43.27 -44.80 -18.91
CA ASN A 59 -41.98 -44.78 -18.25
C ASN A 59 -40.95 -43.99 -19.05
N LYS A 60 -40.86 -44.17 -20.38
CA LYS A 60 -39.96 -43.44 -21.26
C LYS A 60 -40.23 -41.93 -21.26
N LEU A 61 -41.50 -41.53 -21.29
CA LEU A 61 -41.90 -40.12 -21.21
C LEU A 61 -41.54 -39.53 -19.86
N THR A 62 -41.77 -40.25 -18.77
CA THR A 62 -41.44 -39.83 -17.40
C THR A 62 -39.93 -39.67 -17.23
N GLU A 63 -39.14 -40.60 -17.75
CA GLU A 63 -37.68 -40.49 -17.75
C GLU A 63 -37.18 -39.31 -18.59
N ALA A 64 -37.77 -39.08 -19.76
CA ALA A 64 -37.44 -37.92 -20.58
C ALA A 64 -37.79 -36.60 -19.91
N ALA A 65 -38.95 -36.50 -19.24
CA ALA A 65 -39.35 -35.34 -18.48
C ALA A 65 -38.38 -35.05 -17.30
N ALA A 66 -38.02 -36.13 -16.57
CA ALA A 66 -37.05 -36.02 -15.48
C ALA A 66 -35.67 -35.53 -15.98
N LYS A 67 -35.23 -36.05 -17.12
CA LYS A 67 -33.99 -35.64 -17.79
C LYS A 67 -34.04 -34.16 -18.21
N CYS A 68 -35.09 -33.70 -18.85
CA CYS A 68 -35.24 -32.28 -19.23
C CYS A 68 -35.16 -31.38 -18.01
N LYS A 69 -35.84 -31.73 -16.92
CA LYS A 69 -35.80 -30.96 -15.66
C LYS A 69 -34.39 -30.90 -15.07
N ASP A 70 -33.64 -32.04 -15.08
CA ASP A 70 -32.25 -32.03 -14.61
C ASP A 70 -31.34 -31.18 -15.48
N LEU A 71 -31.48 -31.27 -16.82
CA LEU A 71 -30.70 -30.47 -17.77
C LEU A 71 -30.99 -28.99 -17.65
N ASN A 72 -32.27 -28.57 -17.53
CA ASN A 72 -32.65 -27.20 -17.31
C ASN A 72 -32.08 -26.65 -15.99
N LYS A 73 -32.10 -27.47 -14.94
CA LYS A 73 -31.48 -27.10 -13.67
C LYS A 73 -29.97 -26.87 -13.84
N ARG A 74 -29.27 -27.69 -14.56
CA ARG A 74 -27.83 -27.56 -14.83
C ARG A 74 -27.53 -26.29 -15.60
N ILE A 75 -28.33 -25.94 -16.62
CA ILE A 75 -28.19 -24.69 -17.37
C ILE A 75 -28.35 -23.49 -16.41
N ALA A 76 -29.35 -23.54 -15.53
CA ALA A 76 -29.58 -22.47 -14.55
C ALA A 76 -28.44 -22.38 -13.53
N ASP A 77 -27.96 -23.50 -13.00
CA ASP A 77 -26.85 -23.54 -12.05
C ASP A 77 -25.57 -22.91 -12.66
N VAL A 78 -25.26 -23.17 -13.95
CA VAL A 78 -24.13 -22.56 -14.67
C VAL A 78 -24.34 -21.05 -14.86
N ALA A 79 -25.53 -20.65 -15.27
CA ALA A 79 -25.84 -19.23 -15.46
C ALA A 79 -25.76 -18.43 -14.15
N ASP A 80 -26.27 -18.99 -13.06
CA ASP A 80 -26.22 -18.40 -11.73
C ASP A 80 -24.76 -18.26 -11.26
N GLU A 81 -23.92 -19.26 -11.51
CA GLU A 81 -22.51 -19.23 -11.14
C GLU A 81 -21.72 -18.20 -11.96
N ILE A 82 -21.98 -18.08 -13.26
CA ILE A 82 -21.40 -17.03 -14.11
C ILE A 82 -21.79 -15.65 -13.59
N SER A 83 -23.07 -15.45 -13.24
CA SER A 83 -23.57 -14.20 -12.67
C SER A 83 -22.88 -13.89 -11.34
N ARG A 84 -22.80 -14.85 -10.43
CA ARG A 84 -22.13 -14.72 -9.13
C ARG A 84 -20.68 -14.30 -9.29
N LEU A 85 -19.94 -14.97 -10.17
CA LEU A 85 -18.53 -14.66 -10.44
C LEU A 85 -18.37 -13.27 -11.05
N THR A 86 -19.26 -12.91 -11.98
CA THR A 86 -19.25 -11.60 -12.63
C THR A 86 -19.48 -10.48 -11.62
N ASP A 87 -20.48 -10.63 -10.77
CA ASP A 87 -20.80 -9.63 -9.74
C ASP A 87 -19.66 -9.52 -8.71
N ALA A 88 -19.07 -10.65 -8.32
CA ALA A 88 -17.98 -10.69 -7.35
C ALA A 88 -16.71 -10.00 -7.88
N VAL A 89 -16.31 -10.26 -9.13
CA VAL A 89 -15.12 -9.60 -9.72
C VAL A 89 -15.39 -8.11 -9.97
N ASN A 90 -16.57 -7.76 -10.48
CA ASN A 90 -16.94 -6.37 -10.75
C ASN A 90 -17.19 -5.55 -9.47
N GLY A 91 -17.34 -6.22 -8.33
CA GLY A 91 -17.42 -5.58 -7.02
C GLY A 91 -16.10 -4.95 -6.55
N TYR A 92 -14.97 -5.36 -7.13
CA TYR A 92 -13.68 -4.77 -6.84
C TYR A 92 -13.41 -3.52 -7.69
N ASP A 93 -12.82 -2.53 -7.03
CA ASP A 93 -12.30 -1.33 -7.67
C ASP A 93 -10.77 -1.45 -7.75
N ILE A 94 -10.20 -1.38 -8.95
CA ILE A 94 -8.76 -1.53 -9.16
C ILE A 94 -7.94 -0.46 -8.42
N ASP A 95 -8.53 0.71 -8.19
CA ASP A 95 -7.88 1.81 -7.47
C ASP A 95 -8.03 1.68 -5.93
N LYS A 96 -8.74 0.65 -5.44
CA LYS A 96 -8.99 0.42 -4.01
C LYS A 96 -8.65 -0.99 -3.54
N VAL A 97 -8.30 -1.89 -4.46
CA VAL A 97 -7.90 -3.26 -4.11
C VAL A 97 -6.58 -3.24 -3.35
N THR A 98 -6.53 -3.97 -2.24
CA THR A 98 -5.39 -4.01 -1.32
C THR A 98 -4.83 -5.42 -1.16
N SER A 99 -3.72 -5.57 -0.43
CA SER A 99 -3.14 -6.88 -0.08
C SER A 99 -4.12 -7.77 0.70
N ALA A 100 -5.10 -7.19 1.40
CA ALA A 100 -6.13 -7.94 2.13
C ALA A 100 -7.08 -8.69 1.19
N ASP A 101 -7.32 -8.18 -0.02
CA ASP A 101 -8.24 -8.75 -0.99
C ASP A 101 -7.62 -9.89 -1.82
N LYS A 102 -6.29 -10.05 -1.73
CA LYS A 102 -5.53 -10.97 -2.57
C LYS A 102 -6.09 -12.40 -2.58
N ALA A 103 -6.35 -12.96 -1.39
CA ALA A 103 -6.80 -14.35 -1.26
C ALA A 103 -8.19 -14.56 -1.88
N ASP A 104 -9.09 -13.59 -1.75
CA ASP A 104 -10.43 -13.64 -2.31
C ASP A 104 -10.39 -13.53 -3.84
N VAL A 105 -9.55 -12.64 -4.39
CA VAL A 105 -9.36 -12.53 -5.84
C VAL A 105 -8.70 -13.79 -6.43
N GLU A 106 -7.70 -14.38 -5.77
CA GLU A 106 -7.10 -15.66 -6.17
C GLU A 106 -8.14 -16.78 -6.19
N LYS A 107 -9.04 -16.81 -5.19
CA LYS A 107 -10.14 -17.77 -5.14
C LYS A 107 -11.10 -17.57 -6.31
N LEU A 108 -11.48 -16.34 -6.65
CA LEU A 108 -12.34 -16.03 -7.79
C LEU A 108 -11.72 -16.55 -9.11
N ILE A 109 -10.42 -16.36 -9.31
CA ILE A 109 -9.71 -16.90 -10.48
C ILE A 109 -9.80 -18.42 -10.50
N SER A 110 -9.60 -19.10 -9.37
CA SER A 110 -9.71 -20.56 -9.27
C SER A 110 -11.13 -21.07 -9.55
N ASP A 111 -12.16 -20.36 -9.05
CA ASP A 111 -13.56 -20.68 -9.31
C ASP A 111 -13.89 -20.51 -10.81
N ILE A 112 -13.40 -19.44 -11.45
CA ILE A 112 -13.52 -19.21 -12.90
C ILE A 112 -12.82 -20.34 -13.68
N ASP A 113 -11.61 -20.73 -13.30
CA ASP A 113 -10.87 -21.80 -13.95
C ASP A 113 -11.62 -23.13 -13.87
N THR A 114 -12.19 -23.44 -12.70
CA THR A 114 -13.01 -24.64 -12.50
C THR A 114 -14.20 -24.66 -13.44
N LEU A 115 -14.85 -23.52 -13.68
CA LEU A 115 -15.97 -23.44 -14.59
C LEU A 115 -15.52 -23.54 -16.06
N LEU A 116 -14.37 -22.95 -16.42
CA LEU A 116 -13.76 -23.03 -17.74
C LEU A 116 -13.30 -24.44 -18.13
N ASP A 117 -12.91 -25.26 -17.16
CA ASP A 117 -12.52 -26.67 -17.39
C ASP A 117 -13.71 -27.56 -17.74
N GLY A 118 -14.95 -27.12 -17.48
CA GLY A 118 -16.16 -27.83 -17.80
C GLY A 118 -16.55 -27.76 -19.30
N ASP A 119 -17.30 -28.74 -19.76
CA ASP A 119 -17.83 -28.81 -21.14
C ASP A 119 -19.22 -28.15 -21.30
N ASN A 120 -19.75 -27.61 -20.20
CA ASN A 120 -21.11 -27.05 -20.11
C ASN A 120 -21.25 -25.58 -20.58
N LEU A 121 -20.19 -24.99 -21.11
CA LEU A 121 -20.17 -23.59 -21.56
C LEU A 121 -20.32 -23.49 -23.07
N THR A 122 -21.10 -22.52 -23.53
CA THR A 122 -21.06 -22.04 -24.90
C THR A 122 -19.75 -21.28 -25.16
N GLU A 123 -19.38 -21.09 -26.43
CA GLU A 123 -18.20 -20.32 -26.81
C GLU A 123 -18.28 -18.86 -26.29
N SER A 124 -19.48 -18.26 -26.30
CA SER A 124 -19.72 -16.90 -25.78
C SER A 124 -19.53 -16.82 -24.27
N GLU A 125 -20.04 -17.79 -23.51
CA GLU A 125 -19.87 -17.86 -22.04
C GLU A 125 -18.41 -18.08 -21.66
N ARG A 126 -17.72 -18.96 -22.40
CA ARG A 126 -16.30 -19.19 -22.23
C ARG A 126 -15.48 -17.91 -22.47
N ALA A 127 -15.75 -17.19 -23.55
CA ALA A 127 -15.08 -15.94 -23.86
C ALA A 127 -15.34 -14.85 -22.77
N ALA A 128 -16.58 -14.79 -22.25
CA ALA A 128 -16.91 -13.88 -21.15
C ALA A 128 -16.16 -14.21 -19.86
N LEU A 129 -16.07 -15.49 -19.51
CA LEU A 129 -15.30 -15.95 -18.33
C LEU A 129 -13.80 -15.70 -18.48
N GLU A 130 -13.21 -15.90 -19.65
CA GLU A 130 -11.81 -15.58 -19.92
C GLU A 130 -11.54 -14.07 -19.78
N ALA A 131 -12.44 -13.22 -20.25
CA ALA A 131 -12.35 -11.78 -20.05
C ALA A 131 -12.45 -11.39 -18.57
N LEU A 132 -13.38 -12.03 -17.84
CA LEU A 132 -13.55 -11.84 -16.40
C LEU A 132 -12.31 -12.26 -15.62
N LYS A 133 -11.71 -13.39 -15.97
CA LYS A 133 -10.43 -13.85 -15.42
C LYS A 133 -9.30 -12.85 -15.68
N GLY A 134 -9.28 -12.25 -16.88
CA GLY A 134 -8.36 -11.17 -17.22
C GLY A 134 -8.49 -9.97 -16.26
N THR A 135 -9.75 -9.57 -15.96
CA THR A 135 -10.03 -8.51 -14.99
C THR A 135 -9.54 -8.88 -13.60
N ALA A 136 -9.83 -10.10 -13.11
CA ALA A 136 -9.38 -10.55 -11.81
C ALA A 136 -7.85 -10.61 -11.70
N ARG A 137 -7.15 -11.00 -12.77
CA ARG A 137 -5.68 -10.96 -12.82
C ARG A 137 -5.13 -9.53 -12.73
N ALA A 138 -5.76 -8.57 -13.40
CA ALA A 138 -5.36 -7.18 -13.33
C ALA A 138 -5.44 -6.61 -11.89
N LEU A 139 -6.42 -7.08 -11.09
CA LEU A 139 -6.49 -6.74 -9.65
C LEU A 139 -5.27 -7.30 -8.89
N LEU A 140 -4.89 -8.55 -9.12
CA LEU A 140 -3.68 -9.14 -8.50
C LEU A 140 -2.40 -8.42 -8.93
N ASP A 141 -2.29 -8.06 -10.21
CA ASP A 141 -1.14 -7.30 -10.72
C ASP A 141 -1.04 -5.93 -10.03
N ARG A 142 -2.18 -5.27 -9.78
CA ARG A 142 -2.22 -4.00 -9.05
C ARG A 142 -1.75 -4.16 -7.60
N ILE A 143 -2.24 -5.19 -6.90
CA ILE A 143 -1.80 -5.52 -5.53
C ILE A 143 -0.28 -5.80 -5.50
N ALA A 144 0.23 -6.57 -6.45
CA ALA A 144 1.65 -6.88 -6.53
C ALA A 144 2.50 -5.63 -6.79
N ALA A 145 2.06 -4.77 -7.73
CA ALA A 145 2.77 -3.53 -8.05
C ALA A 145 2.80 -2.55 -6.86
N ALA A 146 1.71 -2.42 -6.10
CA ALA A 146 1.68 -1.62 -4.88
C ALA A 146 2.67 -2.15 -3.83
N LYS A 147 2.70 -3.47 -3.64
CA LYS A 147 3.66 -4.11 -2.75
C LYS A 147 5.10 -3.87 -3.19
N ASP A 148 5.40 -4.06 -4.47
CA ASP A 148 6.75 -3.87 -5.01
C ASP A 148 7.21 -2.42 -4.84
N ALA A 149 6.32 -1.45 -5.03
CA ALA A 149 6.60 -0.04 -4.78
C ALA A 149 6.90 0.25 -3.30
N ALA A 150 6.15 -0.34 -2.37
CA ALA A 150 6.37 -0.21 -0.93
C ALA A 150 7.67 -0.86 -0.44
N GLU A 151 8.13 -1.90 -1.14
CA GLU A 151 9.34 -2.69 -0.85
C GLU A 151 10.50 -2.38 -1.78
N ALA A 152 10.51 -1.24 -2.48
CA ALA A 152 11.57 -0.84 -3.39
C ALA A 152 12.94 -0.83 -2.68
N ASP A 153 13.99 -1.20 -3.41
CA ASP A 153 15.33 -1.32 -2.85
C ASP A 153 15.86 0.02 -2.31
N GLU A 154 15.46 1.12 -2.91
CA GLU A 154 15.76 2.48 -2.46
C GLU A 154 15.19 2.79 -1.08
N ILE A 155 13.99 2.28 -0.79
CA ILE A 155 13.35 2.44 0.52
C ILE A 155 14.05 1.55 1.55
N LYS A 156 14.39 0.32 1.18
CA LYS A 156 15.11 -0.63 2.05
C LYS A 156 16.53 -0.19 2.37
N ALA A 157 17.19 0.51 1.43
CA ALA A 157 18.55 0.99 1.62
C ALA A 157 18.74 1.96 2.78
N VAL A 158 17.67 2.61 3.22
CA VAL A 158 17.69 3.58 4.33
C VAL A 158 17.04 3.05 5.62
N ASP A 159 16.69 1.75 5.65
CA ASP A 159 16.11 1.14 6.85
C ASP A 159 17.06 1.29 8.05
N GLY A 160 16.50 1.78 9.15
CA GLY A 160 17.26 2.02 10.38
C GLY A 160 18.03 3.35 10.42
N ILE A 161 18.05 4.14 9.34
CA ILE A 161 18.57 5.50 9.37
C ILE A 161 17.49 6.43 9.96
N THR A 162 17.87 7.16 11.00
CA THR A 162 17.01 8.10 11.70
C THR A 162 17.75 9.42 11.90
N LYS A 163 17.05 10.47 12.32
CA LYS A 163 17.68 11.75 12.65
C LYS A 163 18.79 11.65 13.72
N ASP A 164 18.76 10.58 14.55
CA ASP A 164 19.67 10.41 15.67
C ASP A 164 20.95 9.62 15.32
N ASN A 165 21.01 9.01 14.12
CA ASN A 165 22.17 8.24 13.65
C ASN A 165 22.61 8.55 12.22
N VAL A 166 21.89 9.42 11.52
CA VAL A 166 22.17 9.81 10.13
C VAL A 166 23.54 10.49 9.99
N LYS A 167 24.18 10.30 8.84
CA LYS A 167 25.43 10.93 8.47
C LYS A 167 25.29 11.75 7.18
N LEU A 168 26.23 12.63 6.90
CA LEU A 168 26.22 13.43 5.67
C LEU A 168 26.27 12.57 4.40
N GLU A 169 26.94 11.43 4.45
CA GLU A 169 27.06 10.47 3.34
C GLU A 169 25.74 9.80 2.98
N ASP A 170 24.76 9.77 3.88
CA ASP A 170 23.45 9.14 3.68
C ASP A 170 22.48 10.00 2.86
N LYS A 171 22.84 11.26 2.57
CA LYS A 171 21.95 12.26 1.97
C LYS A 171 21.32 11.79 0.66
N GLU A 172 22.14 11.32 -0.29
CA GLU A 172 21.69 10.90 -1.63
C GLU A 172 20.73 9.71 -1.55
N ALA A 173 21.05 8.73 -0.70
CA ALA A 173 20.19 7.57 -0.47
C ALA A 173 18.83 7.97 0.13
N LEU A 174 18.85 8.88 1.13
CA LEU A 174 17.63 9.40 1.75
C LEU A 174 16.77 10.21 0.78
N GLU A 175 17.38 11.07 -0.06
CA GLU A 175 16.65 11.84 -1.08
C GLU A 175 16.00 10.92 -2.13
N THR A 176 16.66 9.81 -2.46
CA THR A 176 16.14 8.80 -3.38
C THR A 176 14.99 8.02 -2.74
N ALA A 177 15.16 7.61 -1.49
CA ALA A 177 14.12 6.93 -0.71
C ALA A 177 12.88 7.82 -0.47
N GLU A 178 13.08 9.13 -0.20
CA GLU A 178 11.97 10.08 -0.07
C GLU A 178 11.11 10.10 -1.34
N LYS A 179 11.73 10.20 -2.51
CA LYS A 179 11.02 10.20 -3.79
C LYS A 179 10.32 8.89 -4.06
N ALA A 180 10.93 7.76 -3.71
CA ALA A 180 10.33 6.44 -3.88
C ALA A 180 9.09 6.28 -2.97
N LEU A 181 9.17 6.69 -1.70
CA LEU A 181 8.06 6.67 -0.74
C LEU A 181 6.92 7.59 -1.18
N GLU A 182 7.22 8.82 -1.59
CA GLU A 182 6.21 9.76 -2.12
C GLU A 182 5.57 9.23 -3.40
N GLY A 183 6.36 8.56 -4.26
CA GLY A 183 5.87 7.89 -5.46
C GLY A 183 4.93 6.75 -5.13
N ALA A 184 5.31 5.86 -4.22
CA ALA A 184 4.49 4.72 -3.79
C ALA A 184 3.14 5.19 -3.21
N LEU A 185 3.17 6.14 -2.27
CA LEU A 185 1.94 6.69 -1.66
C LEU A 185 1.03 7.40 -2.67
N ARG A 186 1.59 8.07 -3.68
CA ARG A 186 0.81 8.80 -4.70
C ARG A 186 0.24 7.87 -5.77
N ASP A 187 1.07 6.94 -6.30
CA ASP A 187 0.73 6.14 -7.48
C ASP A 187 -0.17 4.95 -7.13
N PHE A 188 -0.19 4.58 -5.85
CA PHE A 188 -0.98 3.49 -5.27
C PHE A 188 -1.89 3.96 -4.12
N ASP A 189 -2.34 5.22 -4.19
CA ASP A 189 -3.32 5.76 -3.23
C ASP A 189 -4.58 4.88 -3.25
N GLY A 190 -4.98 4.39 -2.07
CA GLY A 190 -6.10 3.46 -1.91
C GLY A 190 -5.77 1.97 -2.18
N ASN A 191 -4.54 1.62 -2.63
CA ASN A 191 -4.13 0.23 -2.84
C ASN A 191 -3.32 -0.36 -1.66
N TYR A 192 -3.19 0.37 -0.58
CA TYR A 192 -2.61 -0.10 0.68
C TYR A 192 -3.71 -0.29 1.71
N THR A 193 -3.56 -1.31 2.56
CA THR A 193 -4.34 -1.38 3.80
C THR A 193 -3.98 -0.20 4.71
N ASP A 194 -4.86 0.17 5.64
CA ASP A 194 -4.60 1.26 6.60
C ASP A 194 -3.24 1.11 7.29
N LYS A 195 -2.88 -0.13 7.64
CA LYS A 195 -1.59 -0.43 8.29
C LYS A 195 -0.40 -0.24 7.35
N GLU A 196 -0.49 -0.70 6.11
CA GLU A 196 0.59 -0.54 5.11
C GLU A 196 0.80 0.94 4.79
N GLN A 197 -0.28 1.69 4.68
CA GLN A 197 -0.22 3.14 4.46
C GLN A 197 0.43 3.85 5.65
N GLU A 198 0.01 3.56 6.90
CA GLU A 198 0.60 4.12 8.11
C GLU A 198 2.10 3.80 8.22
N ASP A 199 2.50 2.56 7.89
CA ASP A 199 3.90 2.14 7.87
C ASP A 199 4.72 2.96 6.84
N LEU A 200 4.21 3.18 5.63
CA LEU A 200 4.87 3.98 4.59
C LEU A 200 4.95 5.46 4.97
N GLU A 201 3.89 6.04 5.49
CA GLU A 201 3.86 7.43 5.98
C GLU A 201 4.86 7.63 7.13
N THR A 202 4.94 6.68 8.07
CA THR A 202 5.91 6.72 9.17
C THR A 202 7.35 6.64 8.66
N ARG A 203 7.62 5.81 7.66
CA ARG A 203 8.94 5.73 7.00
C ARG A 203 9.28 7.04 6.31
N LEU A 204 8.34 7.63 5.59
CA LEU A 204 8.53 8.93 4.92
C LEU A 204 8.84 10.05 5.92
N GLU A 205 8.11 10.12 7.05
CA GLU A 205 8.40 11.08 8.12
C GLU A 205 9.80 10.86 8.71
N THR A 206 10.22 9.62 8.90
CA THR A 206 11.55 9.26 9.40
C THR A 206 12.66 9.73 8.44
N VAL A 207 12.49 9.49 7.14
CA VAL A 207 13.42 9.92 6.10
C VAL A 207 13.49 11.45 6.04
N LYS A 208 12.36 12.15 6.07
CA LYS A 208 12.30 13.62 6.09
C LYS A 208 12.97 14.21 7.33
N ALA A 209 12.79 13.58 8.48
CA ALA A 209 13.43 14.01 9.72
C ALA A 209 14.97 13.81 9.66
N ALA A 210 15.45 12.72 9.05
CA ALA A 210 16.88 12.50 8.84
C ALA A 210 17.48 13.50 7.87
N LEU A 211 16.81 13.80 6.74
CA LEU A 211 17.22 14.84 5.79
C LEU A 211 17.26 16.24 6.43
N ALA A 212 16.29 16.54 7.28
CA ALA A 212 16.26 17.80 8.01
C ALA A 212 17.47 17.93 8.96
N ALA A 213 17.86 16.83 9.62
CA ALA A 213 19.05 16.83 10.48
C ALA A 213 20.33 17.08 9.69
N ILE A 214 20.46 16.49 8.49
CA ILE A 214 21.58 16.80 7.57
C ILE A 214 21.54 18.27 7.18
N GLY A 215 20.39 18.79 6.77
CA GLY A 215 20.24 20.19 6.38
C GLY A 215 20.61 21.18 7.50
N ASN A 216 20.28 20.86 8.75
CA ASN A 216 20.67 21.64 9.90
C ASN A 216 22.19 21.66 10.11
N ALA A 217 22.84 20.49 9.98
CA ALA A 217 24.29 20.38 10.07
C ALA A 217 25.00 21.13 8.94
N GLU A 218 24.53 20.96 7.68
CA GLU A 218 25.08 21.69 6.52
C GLU A 218 24.98 23.21 6.70
N LYS A 219 23.83 23.70 7.15
CA LYS A 219 23.63 25.12 7.43
C LYS A 219 24.56 25.63 8.52
N ALA A 220 24.75 24.86 9.58
CA ALA A 220 25.67 25.23 10.64
C ALA A 220 27.13 25.22 10.14
N ALA A 221 27.51 24.23 9.33
CA ALA A 221 28.85 24.18 8.71
C ALA A 221 29.11 25.39 7.82
N GLU A 222 28.12 25.81 7.02
CA GLU A 222 28.22 27.02 6.19
C GLU A 222 28.44 28.28 7.03
N GLU A 223 27.68 28.45 8.11
CA GLU A 223 27.80 29.61 8.99
C GLU A 223 29.14 29.61 9.75
N ILE A 224 29.63 28.46 10.19
CA ILE A 224 30.98 28.30 10.77
C ILE A 224 32.04 28.64 9.71
N GLY A 225 31.83 28.26 8.45
CA GLY A 225 32.71 28.58 7.35
C GLY A 225 32.95 30.09 7.15
N LYS A 226 31.91 30.90 7.37
CA LYS A 226 31.92 32.36 7.26
C LYS A 226 32.69 33.06 8.37
N LEU A 227 32.90 32.42 9.53
CA LEU A 227 33.67 32.99 10.64
C LEU A 227 35.14 33.15 10.24
N PRO A 228 35.82 34.24 10.68
CA PRO A 228 37.26 34.41 10.49
C PRO A 228 38.05 33.33 11.24
N SER A 229 39.34 33.21 10.87
CA SER A 229 40.26 32.39 11.67
C SER A 229 40.54 33.05 13.03
N ALA A 230 40.98 32.26 14.02
CA ALA A 230 41.33 32.82 15.31
C ALA A 230 42.44 33.88 15.23
N ASP A 231 43.34 33.77 14.22
CA ASP A 231 44.44 34.71 14.04
C ASP A 231 43.96 36.04 13.47
N ASP A 232 42.92 36.04 12.65
CA ASP A 232 42.33 37.22 12.03
C ASP A 232 41.20 37.85 12.88
N ALA A 233 40.92 37.29 14.02
CA ALA A 233 39.79 37.66 14.88
C ALA A 233 39.85 39.12 15.36
N LYS A 234 38.69 39.79 15.32
CA LYS A 234 38.47 41.13 15.85
C LYS A 234 37.34 41.14 16.87
N LEU A 235 37.33 42.14 17.75
CA LEU A 235 36.22 42.32 18.72
C LEU A 235 34.85 42.50 18.02
N SER A 236 34.84 43.05 16.81
CA SER A 236 33.61 43.18 15.98
C SER A 236 32.97 41.82 15.60
N ASP A 237 33.74 40.74 15.58
CA ASP A 237 33.28 39.45 15.13
C ASP A 237 32.50 38.69 16.23
N LYS A 238 32.45 39.28 17.44
CA LYS A 238 31.73 38.73 18.58
C LYS A 238 30.24 38.46 18.28
N SER A 239 29.58 39.38 17.61
CA SER A 239 28.14 39.24 17.30
C SER A 239 27.87 38.09 16.37
N GLU A 240 28.72 37.84 15.37
CA GLU A 240 28.60 36.74 14.44
C GLU A 240 28.92 35.39 15.10
N LEU A 241 29.97 35.37 15.95
CA LEU A 241 30.29 34.21 16.78
C LEU A 241 29.14 33.87 17.74
N ASP A 242 28.52 34.84 18.40
CA ASP A 242 27.40 34.60 19.31
C ASP A 242 26.18 34.05 18.55
N ARG A 243 25.94 34.49 17.30
CA ARG A 243 24.90 33.95 16.41
C ARG A 243 25.16 32.49 16.05
N VAL A 244 26.40 32.15 15.69
CA VAL A 244 26.78 30.76 15.36
C VAL A 244 26.70 29.86 16.61
N LYS A 245 27.14 30.33 17.77
CA LYS A 245 27.00 29.56 19.02
C LYS A 245 25.56 29.26 19.33
N LYS A 246 24.65 30.25 19.21
CA LYS A 246 23.21 30.02 19.39
C LYS A 246 22.64 29.03 18.40
N LEU A 247 23.12 28.99 17.14
CA LEU A 247 22.75 28.00 16.17
C LEU A 247 23.19 26.59 16.62
N LEU A 248 24.45 26.45 17.06
CA LEU A 248 24.99 25.20 17.57
C LEU A 248 24.29 24.69 18.85
N GLU A 249 23.82 25.57 19.73
CA GLU A 249 23.02 25.21 20.90
C GLU A 249 21.69 24.57 20.51
N GLY A 250 21.13 24.92 19.35
CA GLY A 250 19.89 24.35 18.83
C GLY A 250 20.06 22.98 18.15
N LEU A 251 21.30 22.58 17.86
CA LEU A 251 21.58 21.29 17.22
C LEU A 251 21.56 20.14 18.21
N THR A 252 21.07 18.97 17.76
CA THR A 252 21.21 17.70 18.46
C THR A 252 22.67 17.24 18.51
N GLU A 253 22.98 16.26 19.37
CA GLU A 253 24.35 15.72 19.44
C GLU A 253 24.79 15.05 18.14
N ASN A 254 23.85 14.39 17.41
CA ASN A 254 24.14 13.78 16.11
C ASN A 254 24.45 14.86 15.05
N GLU A 255 23.67 15.96 15.00
CA GLU A 255 23.91 17.08 14.10
C GLU A 255 25.26 17.76 14.37
N LYS A 256 25.64 17.92 15.64
CA LYS A 256 26.99 18.40 16.01
C LYS A 256 28.09 17.42 15.60
N ALA A 257 27.86 16.12 15.74
CA ALA A 257 28.82 15.10 15.33
C ALA A 257 29.09 15.15 13.80
N MET A 258 28.07 15.48 13.01
CA MET A 258 28.23 15.65 11.54
C MET A 258 29.11 16.84 11.15
N LEU A 259 29.21 17.89 11.98
CA LEU A 259 30.07 19.04 11.73
C LEU A 259 31.57 18.69 11.82
N GLY A 260 31.90 17.65 12.54
CA GLY A 260 33.27 17.24 12.79
C GLY A 260 34.00 18.12 13.81
N LYS A 261 35.13 17.59 14.30
CA LYS A 261 35.92 18.26 15.36
C LYS A 261 36.58 19.56 14.91
N ASP A 262 36.96 19.63 13.64
CA ASP A 262 37.69 20.79 13.11
C ASP A 262 36.77 22.03 13.03
N ALA A 263 35.53 21.86 12.60
CA ALA A 263 34.56 22.94 12.53
C ALA A 263 34.21 23.47 13.93
N LEU A 264 33.95 22.56 14.88
CA LEU A 264 33.67 22.94 16.27
C LEU A 264 34.90 23.60 16.93
N GLY A 265 36.09 23.04 16.69
CA GLY A 265 37.36 23.59 17.18
C GLY A 265 37.65 25.00 16.67
N LYS A 266 37.25 25.34 15.42
CA LYS A 266 37.34 26.71 14.89
C LYS A 266 36.51 27.70 15.71
N VAL A 267 35.27 27.31 16.07
CA VAL A 267 34.38 28.14 16.89
C VAL A 267 34.95 28.38 18.28
N ASP A 268 35.49 27.32 18.91
CA ASP A 268 36.09 27.40 20.24
C ASP A 268 37.35 28.25 20.23
N ALA A 269 38.24 28.07 19.25
CA ALA A 269 39.47 28.86 19.10
C ALA A 269 39.16 30.35 18.88
N LEU A 270 38.18 30.66 18.05
CA LEU A 270 37.73 32.04 17.81
C LEU A 270 37.13 32.63 19.09
N ALA A 271 36.35 31.85 19.85
CA ALA A 271 35.77 32.30 21.09
C ALA A 271 36.84 32.67 22.14
N GLU A 272 37.84 31.81 22.31
CA GLU A 272 38.96 32.09 23.21
C GLU A 272 39.77 33.32 22.79
N LYS A 273 39.99 33.49 21.47
CA LYS A 273 40.70 34.69 20.96
C LYS A 273 39.93 35.96 21.20
N ILE A 274 38.63 36.00 20.91
CA ILE A 274 37.78 37.19 21.15
C ILE A 274 37.73 37.52 22.63
N LYS A 275 37.67 36.51 23.51
CA LYS A 275 37.73 36.69 24.95
C LYS A 275 39.03 37.36 25.36
N LYS A 276 40.19 36.88 24.89
CA LYS A 276 41.49 37.50 25.16
C LYS A 276 41.58 38.95 24.67
N LEU A 277 41.10 39.22 23.45
CA LEU A 277 41.07 40.56 22.92
C LEU A 277 40.19 41.52 23.78
N ALA A 278 39.10 41.00 24.32
CA ALA A 278 38.24 41.79 25.20
C ALA A 278 38.89 42.05 26.57
N GLU A 279 39.62 41.09 27.12
CA GLU A 279 40.40 41.25 28.35
C GLU A 279 41.56 42.25 28.18
N GLU A 280 42.27 42.16 27.05
CA GLU A 280 43.34 43.12 26.70
C GLU A 280 42.80 44.55 26.51
N ALA A 281 41.65 44.70 25.88
CA ALA A 281 40.98 46.00 25.69
C ALA A 281 40.51 46.61 27.03
N ASN A 282 40.23 45.76 28.02
CA ASN A 282 39.81 46.16 29.37
C ASN A 282 40.95 46.27 30.38
N SER A 283 42.16 45.87 30.03
CA SER A 283 43.31 46.07 30.92
C SER A 283 43.58 47.57 31.06
N PRO A 284 43.58 48.09 32.28
CA PRO A 284 43.78 49.52 32.47
C PRO A 284 45.17 49.88 31.94
N LYS A 285 45.25 50.67 30.88
CA LYS A 285 46.46 51.41 30.56
C LYS A 285 46.71 52.31 31.77
N THR A 286 47.76 52.02 32.49
CA THR A 286 48.20 52.80 33.67
C THR A 286 48.20 54.30 33.30
N GLY A 287 47.16 55.08 33.67
CA GLY A 287 47.16 56.48 33.52
C GLY A 287 45.84 57.23 33.34
N ASP A 288 44.66 56.59 33.23
CA ASP A 288 43.42 57.43 33.22
C ASP A 288 42.23 56.66 33.84
N THR A 289 41.65 57.30 34.88
CA THR A 289 40.49 56.77 35.60
C THR A 289 39.23 57.25 34.92
N SER A 290 38.72 56.46 33.91
CA SER A 290 37.35 56.65 33.47
C SER A 290 36.59 55.32 33.48
N ASN A 291 35.39 55.36 34.02
CA ASN A 291 34.48 54.26 34.36
C ASN A 291 34.02 53.34 33.21
N MET A 292 34.88 53.03 32.21
CA MET A 292 34.48 52.19 31.09
C MET A 292 34.49 50.67 31.45
N ALA A 293 35.24 50.30 32.48
CA ALA A 293 35.33 48.87 32.93
C ALA A 293 34.00 48.31 33.47
N LEU A 294 33.10 49.17 33.96
CA LEU A 294 31.82 48.78 34.55
C LEU A 294 30.78 48.41 33.49
N TRP A 295 30.85 49.01 32.31
CA TRP A 295 29.90 48.73 31.22
C TRP A 295 30.18 47.44 30.48
N ILE A 296 31.42 47.06 30.38
CA ILE A 296 31.85 45.83 29.66
C ILE A 296 31.68 44.62 30.56
N ALA A 297 31.86 44.73 31.89
CA ALA A 297 31.53 43.65 32.83
C ALA A 297 30.03 43.27 32.83
N LEU A 298 29.14 44.25 32.62
CA LEU A 298 27.69 44.00 32.51
C LEU A 298 27.29 43.23 31.24
N LEU A 299 28.05 43.35 30.17
CA LEU A 299 27.79 42.66 28.90
C LEU A 299 28.18 41.15 28.94
N PHE A 300 29.12 40.77 29.83
CA PHE A 300 29.51 39.36 29.98
C PHE A 300 28.65 38.57 30.97
N ILE A 301 27.87 39.23 31.84
CA ILE A 301 26.99 38.54 32.82
C ILE A 301 25.69 38.05 32.19
N SER A 302 25.26 38.65 31.06
CA SER A 302 24.01 38.25 30.39
C SER A 302 24.13 37.07 29.44
N GLY A 303 25.34 36.57 29.16
CA GLY A 303 25.59 35.47 28.21
C GLY A 303 26.16 34.15 28.77
N GLY A 304 26.35 34.03 30.06
CA GLY A 304 26.95 32.85 30.64
C GLY A 304 26.13 32.30 31.78
N ILE A 305 25.56 31.20 31.63
CA ILE A 305 25.32 30.02 32.48
C ILE A 305 24.01 29.32 32.03
N VAL A 306 24.14 28.35 31.14
CA VAL A 306 23.31 27.16 31.26
C VAL A 306 24.25 25.96 31.19
N THR A 307 24.93 25.73 32.29
CA THR A 307 25.49 24.40 32.57
C THR A 307 24.33 23.48 32.87
N GLY A 308 24.30 22.37 32.15
CA GLY A 308 23.25 21.36 32.19
C GLY A 308 22.89 20.91 33.61
N THR A 309 21.64 21.08 33.94
CA THR A 309 21.01 20.29 35.00
C THR A 309 20.21 19.18 34.38
N THR A 310 20.76 17.98 34.34
CA THR A 310 20.03 16.76 34.08
C THR A 310 18.96 16.57 35.15
N VAL A 311 17.71 16.92 34.83
CA VAL A 311 16.59 16.58 35.71
C VAL A 311 16.22 15.12 35.45
N VAL A 312 16.69 14.25 36.31
CA VAL A 312 16.23 12.86 36.41
C VAL A 312 14.81 12.87 36.99
N SER A 313 13.80 12.84 36.15
CA SER A 313 12.42 12.64 36.62
C SER A 313 12.19 11.18 37.01
N LYS A 314 12.26 10.87 38.29
CA LYS A 314 11.78 9.63 38.89
C LYS A 314 10.25 9.55 38.69
N LYS A 315 9.79 8.68 37.78
CA LYS A 315 8.38 8.25 37.68
C LYS A 315 8.01 7.47 38.94
N LYS A 316 7.24 8.09 39.84
CA LYS A 316 6.61 7.44 40.99
C LYS A 316 5.41 6.64 40.52
N LYS A 317 5.50 5.31 40.50
CA LYS A 317 4.35 4.42 40.37
C LYS A 317 3.36 4.70 41.51
N ARG A 318 2.14 5.10 41.17
CA ARG A 318 0.99 4.99 42.07
C ARG A 318 0.14 3.80 41.64
N SER A 319 0.21 2.76 42.45
CA SER A 319 -0.78 1.71 42.59
C SER A 319 -2.00 2.30 43.32
N VAL A 320 -3.20 2.13 42.75
CA VAL A 320 -4.44 2.23 43.53
C VAL A 320 -5.34 1.08 43.09
N LYS A 321 -5.86 0.43 44.06
CA LYS A 321 -6.77 -0.70 44.17
C LYS A 321 -7.85 -0.83 43.12
#